data_4976229054f79b5e82a978f8b19563cf
#
_entry.id   4976229054f79b5e82a978f8b19563cf
#
_cell.length_a   1.000
_cell.length_b   1.000
_cell.length_c   1.000
_cell.angle_alpha   90.00
_cell.angle_beta   90.00
_cell.angle_gamma   90.00
#
_symmetry.space_group_name_H-M   'P 1'
#
loop_
_entity.id
_entity.type
_entity.pdbx_description
1 polymer ?
#
loop_
_entity_poly.entity_id
_entity_poly.type
_entity_poly.pdbx_seq_one_letter_code
_entity_poly.pdbx_strand_id
1 'polypeptide(L)'
;MDVQKAQISDIDALVDLRIRYLTEDYGRLEKQDAETIAEKLPEYFRTHLGKDLFCYIVRDGKEIVSCAFLLVVEKPMSPAFINGKTGTVLNVYTQPAHRHKGLAGLIMKELISDARKMVLCNIELKATDAGYSLYRSAGFIDDVSDYHLMKLENL
;
A
#
# COMPACT_ATOMS: atom_id res chain seq x y z
N MET A 1 17.40 -4.99 9.69
CA MET A 1 16.08 -5.47 9.23
C MET A 1 15.96 -5.24 7.74
N ASP A 2 15.69 -6.28 6.99
CA ASP A 2 15.62 -6.22 5.54
C ASP A 2 14.18 -6.16 5.07
N VAL A 3 13.96 -5.50 3.93
CA VAL A 3 12.66 -5.49 3.26
C VAL A 3 12.51 -6.77 2.45
N GLN A 4 11.39 -7.44 2.61
CA GLN A 4 11.03 -8.66 1.90
C GLN A 4 9.69 -8.47 1.19
N LYS A 5 9.43 -9.31 0.19
CA LYS A 5 8.08 -9.41 -0.39
C LYS A 5 7.31 -10.48 0.36
N ALA A 6 6.10 -10.14 0.78
CA ALA A 6 5.20 -11.08 1.43
C ALA A 6 4.81 -12.21 0.48
N GLN A 7 4.58 -13.38 1.03
CA GLN A 7 4.19 -14.59 0.33
C GLN A 7 2.82 -15.08 0.79
N ILE A 8 2.29 -16.08 0.13
CA ILE A 8 0.98 -16.69 0.47
C ILE A 8 0.90 -17.10 1.94
N SER A 9 2.00 -17.60 2.51
CA SER A 9 2.07 -17.96 3.94
C SER A 9 1.90 -16.77 4.90
N ASP A 10 2.01 -15.54 4.41
CA ASP A 10 1.87 -14.31 5.20
C ASP A 10 0.45 -13.75 5.24
N ILE A 11 -0.49 -14.35 4.51
CA ILE A 11 -1.83 -13.80 4.30
C ILE A 11 -2.53 -13.46 5.61
N ASP A 12 -2.52 -14.35 6.60
CA ASP A 12 -3.20 -14.08 7.88
C ASP A 12 -2.62 -12.85 8.58
N ALA A 13 -1.29 -12.71 8.57
CA ALA A 13 -0.63 -11.54 9.13
C ALA A 13 -0.95 -10.26 8.34
N LEU A 14 -1.03 -10.33 7.02
CA LEU A 14 -1.40 -9.18 6.18
C LEU A 14 -2.85 -8.75 6.41
N VAL A 15 -3.76 -9.69 6.62
CA VAL A 15 -5.17 -9.39 6.98
C VAL A 15 -5.23 -8.64 8.30
N ASP A 16 -4.52 -9.12 9.31
CA ASP A 16 -4.46 -8.46 10.62
C ASP A 16 -3.89 -7.03 10.52
N LEU A 17 -2.79 -6.86 9.80
CA LEU A 17 -2.19 -5.54 9.57
C LEU A 17 -3.13 -4.59 8.81
N ARG A 18 -3.88 -5.09 7.84
CA ARG A 18 -4.89 -4.29 7.12
C ARG A 18 -5.97 -3.80 8.06
N ILE A 19 -6.49 -4.66 8.92
CA ILE A 19 -7.52 -4.30 9.91
C ILE A 19 -6.98 -3.27 10.91
N ARG A 20 -5.76 -3.45 11.40
CA ARG A 20 -5.10 -2.48 12.30
C ARG A 20 -4.92 -1.13 11.62
N TYR A 21 -4.43 -1.12 10.38
CA TYR A 21 -4.28 0.11 9.60
C TYR A 21 -5.61 0.84 9.43
N LEU A 22 -6.65 0.14 9.00
CA LEU A 22 -7.97 0.73 8.79
C LEU A 22 -8.58 1.26 10.10
N THR A 23 -8.41 0.53 11.21
CA THR A 23 -8.88 0.96 12.52
C THR A 23 -8.22 2.27 12.95
N GLU A 24 -6.92 2.41 12.71
CA GLU A 24 -6.18 3.64 13.03
C GLU A 24 -6.54 4.79 12.08
N ASP A 25 -6.60 4.52 10.78
CA ASP A 25 -6.87 5.54 9.75
C ASP A 25 -8.28 6.13 9.88
N TYR A 26 -9.28 5.30 10.14
CA TYR A 26 -10.67 5.73 10.36
C TYR A 26 -10.96 6.12 11.82
N GLY A 27 -10.00 5.94 12.73
CA GLY A 27 -10.20 6.13 14.18
C GLY A 27 -11.03 5.03 14.83
N ARG A 28 -11.83 4.32 14.07
CA ARG A 28 -12.67 3.21 14.49
C ARG A 28 -13.09 2.39 13.28
N LEU A 29 -13.11 1.09 13.41
CA LEU A 29 -13.64 0.17 12.42
C LEU A 29 -14.85 -0.57 12.99
N GLU A 30 -16.01 -0.46 12.31
CA GLU A 30 -17.21 -1.15 12.74
C GLU A 30 -17.01 -2.67 12.72
N LYS A 31 -17.61 -3.35 13.71
CA LYS A 31 -17.44 -4.80 13.87
C LYS A 31 -17.85 -5.56 12.60
N GLN A 32 -18.94 -5.18 11.97
CA GLN A 32 -19.44 -5.83 10.76
C GLN A 32 -18.47 -5.65 9.59
N ASP A 33 -17.88 -4.47 9.45
CA ASP A 33 -16.89 -4.21 8.40
C ASP A 33 -15.61 -5.02 8.64
N ALA A 34 -15.13 -5.07 9.88
CA ALA A 34 -13.97 -5.87 10.25
C ALA A 34 -14.18 -7.37 9.97
N GLU A 35 -15.36 -7.90 10.29
CA GLU A 35 -15.73 -9.29 10.01
C GLU A 35 -15.77 -9.57 8.51
N THR A 36 -16.37 -8.69 7.72
CA THR A 36 -16.44 -8.81 6.26
C THR A 36 -15.05 -8.77 5.63
N ILE A 37 -14.19 -7.85 6.07
CA ILE A 37 -12.80 -7.74 5.59
C ILE A 37 -12.02 -9.01 5.95
N ALA A 38 -12.11 -9.48 7.18
CA ALA A 38 -11.42 -10.68 7.64
C ALA A 38 -11.87 -11.93 6.87
N GLU A 39 -13.13 -12.01 6.44
CA GLU A 39 -13.66 -13.11 5.64
C GLU A 39 -13.19 -13.06 4.18
N LYS A 40 -13.21 -11.90 3.54
CA LYS A 40 -13.01 -11.76 2.09
C LYS A 40 -11.56 -11.47 1.69
N LEU A 41 -10.80 -10.78 2.52
CA LEU A 41 -9.46 -10.33 2.19
C LEU A 41 -8.48 -11.48 1.92
N PRO A 42 -8.52 -12.63 2.62
CA PRO A 42 -7.63 -13.75 2.30
C PRO A 42 -7.72 -14.21 0.84
N GLU A 43 -8.92 -14.30 0.28
CA GLU A 43 -9.09 -14.69 -1.13
C GLU A 43 -8.56 -13.62 -2.09
N TYR A 44 -8.75 -12.35 -1.77
CA TYR A 44 -8.16 -11.25 -2.53
C TYR A 44 -6.63 -11.39 -2.58
N PHE A 45 -5.99 -11.60 -1.45
CA PHE A 45 -4.53 -11.82 -1.41
C PHE A 45 -4.10 -13.06 -2.20
N ARG A 46 -4.82 -14.18 -2.08
CA ARG A 46 -4.49 -15.38 -2.86
C ARG A 46 -4.55 -15.13 -4.36
N THR A 47 -5.48 -14.34 -4.82
CA THR A 47 -5.67 -14.03 -6.23
C THR A 47 -4.65 -13.02 -6.76
N HIS A 48 -4.28 -12.03 -5.97
CA HIS A 48 -3.53 -10.86 -6.45
C HIS A 48 -2.07 -10.82 -6.01
N LEU A 49 -1.72 -11.43 -4.88
CA LEU A 49 -0.37 -11.36 -4.31
C LEU A 49 0.67 -11.95 -5.26
N GLY A 50 1.66 -11.13 -5.61
CA GLY A 50 2.72 -11.51 -6.56
C GLY A 50 2.33 -11.41 -8.03
N LYS A 51 1.08 -11.00 -8.35
CA LYS A 51 0.61 -10.77 -9.72
C LYS A 51 0.50 -9.28 -10.03
N ASP A 52 -0.46 -8.62 -9.42
CA ASP A 52 -0.69 -7.17 -9.55
C ASP A 52 -0.68 -6.45 -8.20
N LEU A 53 -0.65 -7.19 -7.09
CA LEU A 53 -0.44 -6.66 -5.74
C LEU A 53 0.89 -7.18 -5.18
N PHE A 54 1.76 -6.26 -4.77
CA PHE A 54 3.05 -6.58 -4.14
C PHE A 54 3.06 -5.99 -2.74
N CYS A 55 3.26 -6.82 -1.74
CA CYS A 55 3.31 -6.40 -0.34
C CYS A 55 4.76 -6.44 0.13
N TYR A 56 5.28 -5.28 0.50
CA TYR A 56 6.64 -5.11 1.05
C TYR A 56 6.54 -5.12 2.56
N ILE A 57 7.36 -5.93 3.21
CA ILE A 57 7.30 -6.15 4.65
C ILE A 57 8.67 -6.09 5.29
N VAL A 58 8.69 -5.69 6.55
CA VAL A 58 9.84 -5.84 7.45
C VAL A 58 9.40 -6.67 8.65
N ARG A 59 10.26 -7.61 9.05
CA ARG A 59 10.01 -8.48 10.19
C ARG A 59 10.93 -8.13 11.37
N ASP A 60 10.40 -8.34 12.55
CA ASP A 60 11.18 -8.50 13.79
C ASP A 60 10.94 -9.94 14.27
N GLY A 61 11.94 -10.80 14.15
CA GLY A 61 11.75 -12.23 14.33
C GLY A 61 10.75 -12.80 13.31
N LYS A 62 9.66 -13.36 13.82
CA LYS A 62 8.58 -13.92 12.98
C LYS A 62 7.45 -12.93 12.70
N GLU A 63 7.42 -11.82 13.40
CA GLU A 63 6.35 -10.83 13.31
C GLU A 63 6.60 -9.82 12.20
N ILE A 64 5.59 -9.52 11.40
CA ILE A 64 5.63 -8.41 10.45
C ILE A 64 5.34 -7.11 11.21
N VAL A 65 6.32 -6.23 11.26
CA VAL A 65 6.23 -4.99 12.03
C VAL A 65 6.01 -3.74 11.19
N SER A 66 6.23 -3.85 9.88
CA SER A 66 5.98 -2.75 8.93
C SER A 66 5.63 -3.30 7.56
N CYS A 67 4.75 -2.64 6.85
CA CYS A 67 4.35 -3.03 5.50
C CYS A 67 3.92 -1.84 4.64
N ALA A 68 3.95 -2.04 3.33
CA ALA A 68 3.29 -1.21 2.32
C ALA A 68 2.88 -2.09 1.14
N PHE A 69 1.77 -1.75 0.50
CA PHE A 69 1.25 -2.46 -0.67
C PHE A 69 1.43 -1.60 -1.91
N LEU A 70 1.85 -2.21 -3.00
CA LEU A 70 1.86 -1.63 -4.34
C LEU A 70 0.87 -2.40 -5.20
N LEU A 71 -0.19 -1.73 -5.61
CA LEU A 71 -1.15 -2.25 -6.58
C LEU A 71 -0.79 -1.73 -7.97
N VAL A 72 -0.47 -2.63 -8.90
CA VAL A 72 -0.19 -2.29 -10.29
C VAL A 72 -1.49 -2.25 -11.06
N VAL A 73 -1.73 -1.14 -11.75
CA VAL A 73 -2.96 -0.89 -12.50
C VAL A 73 -2.64 -0.72 -13.97
N GLU A 74 -3.34 -1.46 -14.83
CA GLU A 74 -3.28 -1.28 -16.27
C GLU A 74 -4.47 -0.46 -16.75
N LYS A 75 -4.19 0.54 -17.58
CA LYS A 75 -5.16 1.49 -18.11
C LYS A 75 -4.97 1.64 -19.62
N PRO A 76 -5.99 2.05 -20.36
CA PRO A 76 -5.77 2.50 -21.75
C PRO A 76 -4.72 3.61 -21.79
N MET A 77 -3.75 3.48 -22.68
CA MET A 77 -2.58 4.36 -22.78
C MET A 77 -2.98 5.81 -23.00
N SER A 78 -2.22 6.72 -22.39
CA SER A 78 -2.34 8.16 -22.59
C SER A 78 -0.96 8.81 -22.45
N PRO A 79 -0.80 10.11 -22.82
CA PRO A 79 0.48 10.80 -22.58
C PRO A 79 0.93 10.79 -21.12
N ALA A 80 0.03 10.75 -20.16
CA ALA A 80 0.36 10.71 -18.72
C ALA A 80 0.86 9.33 -18.26
N PHE A 81 0.49 8.26 -18.96
CA PHE A 81 0.92 6.89 -18.70
C PHE A 81 1.01 6.10 -20.02
N ILE A 82 2.08 6.37 -20.76
CA ILE A 82 2.21 5.97 -22.17
C ILE A 82 2.21 4.45 -22.39
N ASN A 83 2.66 3.66 -21.44
CA ASN A 83 2.59 2.19 -21.51
C ASN A 83 1.34 1.61 -20.81
N GLY A 84 0.46 2.45 -20.28
CA GLY A 84 -0.76 2.05 -19.58
C GLY A 84 -0.57 1.51 -18.17
N LYS A 85 0.68 1.50 -17.65
CA LYS A 85 0.98 0.91 -16.34
C LYS A 85 1.27 1.99 -15.30
N THR A 86 0.50 1.97 -14.23
CA THR A 86 0.68 2.82 -13.05
C THR A 86 0.63 1.99 -11.79
N GLY A 87 1.03 2.57 -10.69
CA GLY A 87 0.91 1.92 -9.38
C GLY A 87 0.17 2.79 -8.39
N THR A 88 -0.49 2.15 -7.44
CA THR A 88 -1.11 2.79 -6.28
C THR A 88 -0.51 2.21 -5.01
N VAL A 89 0.01 3.07 -4.15
CA VAL A 89 0.53 2.67 -2.84
C VAL A 89 -0.61 2.70 -1.82
N LEU A 90 -0.76 1.61 -1.11
CA LEU A 90 -1.79 1.39 -0.10
C LEU A 90 -1.18 0.85 1.19
N ASN A 91 -1.88 1.02 2.30
CA ASN A 91 -1.58 0.34 3.56
C ASN A 91 -0.15 0.50 4.05
N VAL A 92 0.39 1.71 3.96
CA VAL A 92 1.69 2.01 4.59
C VAL A 92 1.49 2.06 6.10
N TYR A 93 1.98 1.06 6.79
CA TYR A 93 1.74 0.88 8.22
C TYR A 93 2.97 0.33 8.92
N THR A 94 3.27 0.92 10.05
CA THR A 94 4.28 0.40 10.99
C THR A 94 3.63 0.26 12.37
N GLN A 95 3.80 -0.89 12.99
CA GLN A 95 3.29 -1.12 14.33
C GLN A 95 3.83 -0.06 15.30
N PRO A 96 2.99 0.45 16.24
CA PRO A 96 3.37 1.57 17.12
C PRO A 96 4.72 1.42 17.81
N ALA A 97 5.02 0.24 18.33
CA ALA A 97 6.28 -0.03 19.01
C ALA A 97 7.56 0.04 18.12
N HIS A 98 7.37 0.03 16.81
CA HIS A 98 8.44 0.01 15.80
C HIS A 98 8.51 1.31 14.98
N ARG A 99 7.70 2.31 15.29
CA ARG A 99 7.71 3.63 14.63
C ARG A 99 8.97 4.42 14.95
N HIS A 100 9.24 5.41 14.10
CA HIS A 100 10.40 6.32 14.22
C HIS A 100 11.76 5.62 14.12
N LYS A 101 11.80 4.43 13.53
CA LYS A 101 13.02 3.65 13.26
C LYS A 101 13.40 3.60 11.78
N GLY A 102 12.72 4.38 10.93
CA GLY A 102 12.99 4.46 9.51
C GLY A 102 12.45 3.29 8.65
N LEU A 103 11.64 2.38 9.22
CA LEU A 103 11.19 1.18 8.53
C LEU A 103 10.33 1.49 7.30
N ALA A 104 9.40 2.44 7.41
CA ALA A 104 8.57 2.85 6.29
C ALA A 104 9.41 3.45 5.16
N GLY A 105 10.45 4.20 5.49
CA GLY A 105 11.40 4.73 4.49
C GLY A 105 12.17 3.64 3.76
N LEU A 106 12.62 2.61 4.46
CA LEU A 106 13.26 1.44 3.83
C LEU A 106 12.31 0.73 2.87
N ILE A 107 11.05 0.52 3.28
CA ILE A 107 10.03 -0.10 2.45
C ILE A 107 9.76 0.76 1.20
N MET A 108 9.58 2.06 1.36
CA MET A 108 9.33 2.96 0.23
C MET A 108 10.47 2.97 -0.77
N LYS A 109 11.72 2.92 -0.30
CA LYS A 109 12.90 2.84 -1.19
C LYS A 109 12.86 1.56 -2.04
N GLU A 110 12.57 0.42 -1.45
CA GLU A 110 12.50 -0.86 -2.18
C GLU A 110 11.31 -0.89 -3.14
N LEU A 111 10.13 -0.43 -2.69
CA LEU A 111 8.93 -0.33 -3.51
C LEU A 111 9.17 0.55 -4.74
N ILE A 112 9.77 1.72 -4.57
CA ILE A 112 10.10 2.62 -5.69
C ILE A 112 11.10 1.98 -6.65
N SER A 113 12.11 1.30 -6.12
CA SER A 113 13.08 0.56 -6.93
C SER A 113 12.38 -0.49 -7.82
N ASP A 114 11.47 -1.25 -7.25
CA ASP A 114 10.71 -2.25 -7.98
C ASP A 114 9.74 -1.62 -9.00
N ALA A 115 9.08 -0.53 -8.65
CA ALA A 115 8.23 0.21 -9.59
C ALA A 115 9.00 0.65 -10.83
N ARG A 116 10.26 1.07 -10.68
CA ARG A 116 11.15 1.39 -11.82
C ARG A 116 11.49 0.15 -12.65
N LYS A 117 11.78 -0.97 -12.01
CA LYS A 117 12.06 -2.24 -12.71
C LYS A 117 10.84 -2.74 -13.49
N MET A 118 9.64 -2.53 -12.95
CA MET A 118 8.36 -2.86 -13.61
C MET A 118 8.00 -1.87 -14.72
N VAL A 119 8.77 -0.78 -14.88
CA VAL A 119 8.53 0.28 -15.86
C VAL A 119 7.15 0.94 -15.67
N LEU A 120 6.74 1.16 -14.42
CA LEU A 120 5.54 1.93 -14.13
C LEU A 120 5.76 3.39 -14.50
N CYS A 121 4.79 4.01 -15.17
CA CYS A 121 4.88 5.40 -15.60
C CYS A 121 4.87 6.37 -14.40
N ASN A 122 4.09 6.03 -13.39
CA ASN A 122 4.04 6.74 -12.12
C ASN A 122 3.48 5.84 -11.03
N ILE A 123 3.64 6.27 -9.80
CA ILE A 123 2.95 5.70 -8.63
C ILE A 123 2.28 6.83 -7.86
N GLU A 124 1.07 6.59 -7.38
CA GLU A 124 0.26 7.56 -6.65
C GLU A 124 -0.11 7.03 -5.27
N LEU A 125 -0.41 7.91 -4.36
CA LEU A 125 -0.90 7.58 -3.02
C LEU A 125 -1.72 8.73 -2.46
N LYS A 126 -2.52 8.43 -1.44
CA LYS A 126 -3.16 9.42 -0.59
C LYS A 126 -2.39 9.49 0.72
N ALA A 127 -1.77 10.63 0.99
CA ALA A 127 -0.96 10.82 2.19
C ALA A 127 -1.83 11.29 3.36
N THR A 128 -1.64 10.66 4.52
CA THR A 128 -2.09 11.24 5.79
C THR A 128 -1.14 12.38 6.19
N ASP A 129 -1.58 13.26 7.07
CA ASP A 129 -0.71 14.33 7.59
C ASP A 129 0.57 13.76 8.21
N ALA A 130 0.44 12.66 8.95
CA ALA A 130 1.58 11.98 9.58
C ALA A 130 2.58 11.40 8.57
N GLY A 131 2.10 10.92 7.42
CA GLY A 131 2.93 10.29 6.38
C GLY A 131 3.50 11.27 5.34
N TYR A 132 2.98 12.48 5.28
CA TYR A 132 3.28 13.42 4.19
C TYR A 132 4.79 13.71 4.04
N SER A 133 5.49 13.98 5.12
CA SER A 133 6.94 14.27 5.07
C SER A 133 7.77 13.08 4.60
N LEU A 134 7.38 11.87 4.95
CA LEU A 134 8.01 10.63 4.46
C LEU A 134 7.93 10.54 2.93
N TYR A 135 6.74 10.76 2.39
CA TYR A 135 6.53 10.66 0.93
C TYR A 135 7.24 11.77 0.17
N ARG A 136 7.21 13.00 0.70
CA ARG A 136 8.00 14.11 0.13
C ARG A 136 9.50 13.77 0.10
N SER A 137 10.03 13.24 1.17
CA SER A 137 11.44 12.80 1.24
C SER A 137 11.76 11.67 0.26
N ALA A 138 10.79 10.81 -0.04
CA ALA A 138 10.93 9.73 -1.01
C ALA A 138 10.84 10.20 -2.48
N GLY A 139 10.49 11.46 -2.72
CA GLY A 139 10.39 12.04 -4.06
C GLY A 139 8.97 12.23 -4.59
N PHE A 140 7.94 11.93 -3.80
CA PHE A 140 6.57 12.23 -4.17
C PHE A 140 6.32 13.74 -4.14
N ILE A 141 5.52 14.20 -5.08
CA ILE A 141 5.08 15.59 -5.18
C ILE A 141 3.57 15.66 -5.08
N ASP A 142 3.04 16.82 -4.70
CA ASP A 142 1.60 17.01 -4.73
C ASP A 142 1.08 16.89 -6.16
N ASP A 143 0.03 16.10 -6.34
CA ASP A 143 -0.61 15.91 -7.63
C ASP A 143 -1.64 17.02 -7.86
N VAL A 144 -1.25 18.01 -8.67
CA VAL A 144 -2.12 19.12 -9.05
C VAL A 144 -2.74 18.80 -10.40
N SER A 145 -4.06 18.75 -10.44
CA SER A 145 -4.82 18.40 -11.63
C SER A 145 -5.85 19.48 -11.97
N ASP A 146 -6.03 19.73 -13.28
CA ASP A 146 -7.11 20.57 -13.79
C ASP A 146 -8.46 19.82 -13.80
N TYR A 147 -8.46 18.54 -13.50
CA TYR A 147 -9.67 17.71 -13.44
C TYR A 147 -10.30 17.76 -12.05
N HIS A 148 -11.63 17.79 -12.01
CA HIS A 148 -12.38 17.57 -10.79
C HIS A 148 -12.50 16.08 -10.51
N LEU A 149 -12.03 15.64 -9.35
CA LEU A 149 -12.28 14.27 -8.89
C LEU A 149 -13.74 14.13 -8.46
N MET A 150 -14.44 13.19 -9.06
CA MET A 150 -15.87 12.96 -8.78
C MET A 150 -16.10 11.47 -8.54
N LYS A 151 -17.11 11.15 -7.74
CA LYS A 151 -17.59 9.78 -7.53
C LYS A 151 -19.10 9.74 -7.43
N LEU A 152 -19.68 8.62 -7.79
CA LEU A 152 -21.07 8.31 -7.56
C LEU A 152 -21.16 7.17 -6.54
N GLU A 153 -21.90 7.40 -5.48
CA GLU A 153 -22.12 6.41 -4.42
C GLU A 153 -23.52 5.77 -4.57
N ASN A 154 -23.76 4.73 -3.79
CA ASN A 154 -25.05 4.02 -3.74
C ASN A 154 -25.50 3.42 -5.08
N LEU A 155 -24.56 2.84 -5.79
CA LEU A 155 -24.84 2.08 -7.03
C LEU A 155 -25.53 0.76 -6.73
#